data_8d5642fd6345647647536803b4e00737
#
_entry.id   8d5642fd6345647647536803b4e00737
#
_cell.length_a   1.000
_cell.length_b   1.000
_cell.length_c   1.000
_cell.angle_alpha   90.00
_cell.angle_beta   90.00
_cell.angle_gamma   90.00
#
_symmetry.space_group_name_H-M   'P 1'
#
loop_
_entity.id
_entity.type
_entity.pdbx_description
1 polymer ?
#
loop_
_entity_poly.entity_id
_entity_poly.type
_entity_poly.pdbx_seq_one_letter_code
_entity_poly.pdbx_strand_id
1 'polypeptide(L)'
;MKKSKITFLIAELFLVVIAGFFIHQIFRENVPQKRVAVILSNSGDKRWDGLINGLKQSADVNDVHLIICNTDDIESAQDEKELIDEQLENDVDAFIICPAPGEDTSDMLGQLGDVPFVLITQDAYSEDGASGFVTIKPDNYKIGYTLGEQIRANDADGLRGKSIGIITGYSQTEGSVSGKAGLMDAIEGTGCEVSWVYSRCGNQDICGIVDILGEVDYMVVMDTYAIDEIGENADNGMYNGAQIYGMGTSVKSVALLDAGKIKCLVIPDGYGVGYASVTEVVKGLNSRLYTMKSREEGIKIIYSDDLFSEDVERFLYSYE
;
A
#
# COMPACT_ATOMS: atom_id res chain seq x y z
N MET A 1 -30.48 10.38 66.03
CA MET A 1 -30.48 11.46 64.98
C MET A 1 -29.14 11.75 64.32
N LYS A 2 -27.97 11.63 64.92
CA LYS A 2 -26.66 11.90 64.27
C LYS A 2 -26.30 10.85 63.21
N LYS A 3 -26.57 9.54 63.38
CA LYS A 3 -26.25 8.49 62.38
C LYS A 3 -27.05 8.62 61.08
N SER A 4 -28.31 9.01 61.12
CA SER A 4 -29.15 9.22 59.94
C SER A 4 -28.67 10.37 59.05
N LYS A 5 -28.14 11.46 59.63
CA LYS A 5 -27.59 12.59 58.88
C LYS A 5 -26.28 12.23 58.17
N ILE A 6 -25.41 11.41 58.78
CA ILE A 6 -24.17 10.95 58.18
C ILE A 6 -24.45 10.00 57.00
N THR A 7 -25.40 9.07 57.17
CA THR A 7 -25.81 8.16 56.06
C THR A 7 -26.40 8.93 54.88
N PHE A 8 -27.19 9.98 55.15
CA PHE A 8 -27.73 10.84 54.10
C PHE A 8 -26.62 11.61 53.34
N LEU A 9 -25.67 12.16 54.06
CA LEU A 9 -24.54 12.90 53.47
C LEU A 9 -23.64 12.00 52.59
N ILE A 10 -23.42 10.75 53.02
CA ILE A 10 -22.68 9.76 52.22
C ILE A 10 -23.44 9.39 50.94
N ALA A 11 -24.76 9.20 51.02
CA ALA A 11 -25.59 8.91 49.85
C ALA A 11 -25.62 10.08 48.86
N GLU A 12 -25.68 11.32 49.36
CA GLU A 12 -25.64 12.52 48.55
C GLU A 12 -24.28 12.68 47.82
N LEU A 13 -23.16 12.46 48.54
CA LEU A 13 -21.83 12.47 47.96
C LEU A 13 -21.67 11.39 46.85
N PHE A 14 -22.21 10.20 47.09
CA PHE A 14 -22.18 9.11 46.12
C PHE A 14 -22.98 9.45 44.85
N LEU A 15 -24.15 10.08 45.00
CA LEU A 15 -24.95 10.55 43.86
C LEU A 15 -24.25 11.65 43.07
N VAL A 16 -23.53 12.57 43.72
CA VAL A 16 -22.74 13.60 43.05
C VAL A 16 -21.59 12.99 42.28
N VAL A 17 -20.91 11.97 42.83
CA VAL A 17 -19.82 11.25 42.11
C VAL A 17 -20.37 10.51 40.89
N ILE A 18 -21.51 9.83 41.01
CA ILE A 18 -22.18 9.16 39.92
C ILE A 18 -22.62 10.17 38.85
N ALA A 19 -23.25 11.27 39.26
CA ALA A 19 -23.65 12.32 38.33
C ALA A 19 -22.43 12.93 37.58
N GLY A 20 -21.34 13.19 38.31
CA GLY A 20 -20.08 13.65 37.73
C GLY A 20 -19.48 12.65 36.72
N PHE A 21 -19.57 11.36 37.03
CA PHE A 21 -19.13 10.29 36.11
C PHE A 21 -19.97 10.27 34.84
N PHE A 22 -21.29 10.31 34.92
CA PHE A 22 -22.18 10.36 33.76
C PHE A 22 -22.02 11.66 32.96
N ILE A 23 -21.88 12.79 33.63
CA ILE A 23 -21.59 14.07 32.94
C ILE A 23 -20.26 13.98 32.19
N HIS A 24 -19.21 13.45 32.81
CA HIS A 24 -17.92 13.27 32.18
C HIS A 24 -18.04 12.31 30.95
N GLN A 25 -18.81 11.24 31.08
CA GLN A 25 -19.03 10.30 29.97
C GLN A 25 -19.81 10.96 28.80
N ILE A 26 -20.88 11.73 29.11
CA ILE A 26 -21.65 12.47 28.08
C ILE A 26 -20.79 13.51 27.37
N PHE A 27 -19.95 14.24 28.11
CA PHE A 27 -19.05 15.23 27.48
C PHE A 27 -17.88 14.56 26.74
N ARG A 28 -17.46 13.35 27.09
CA ARG A 28 -16.44 12.58 26.37
C ARG A 28 -16.94 12.04 25.04
N GLU A 29 -18.23 11.68 24.95
CA GLU A 29 -18.87 11.20 23.72
C GLU A 29 -19.12 12.33 22.70
N ASN A 30 -18.99 13.60 23.09
CA ASN A 30 -19.23 14.77 22.25
C ASN A 30 -17.94 15.46 21.73
N VAL A 31 -16.75 14.88 21.92
CA VAL A 31 -15.57 15.36 21.20
C VAL A 31 -15.69 14.86 19.76
N PRO A 32 -15.78 15.74 18.75
CA PRO A 32 -15.82 15.30 17.36
C PRO A 32 -14.60 14.41 17.08
N GLN A 33 -14.83 13.19 16.62
CA GLN A 33 -13.74 12.34 16.16
C GLN A 33 -12.99 13.03 15.05
N LYS A 34 -11.67 12.93 15.06
CA LYS A 34 -10.85 13.39 13.93
C LYS A 34 -11.24 12.62 12.69
N ARG A 35 -11.43 13.34 11.59
CA ARG A 35 -11.84 12.78 10.31
C ARG A 35 -10.62 12.67 9.39
N VAL A 36 -10.28 11.46 8.99
CA VAL A 36 -9.15 11.18 8.11
C VAL A 36 -9.67 10.56 6.83
N ALA A 37 -9.46 11.23 5.69
CA ALA A 37 -9.81 10.71 4.38
C ALA A 37 -8.66 9.90 3.80
N VAL A 38 -9.02 8.78 3.16
CA VAL A 38 -8.09 7.89 2.46
C VAL A 38 -8.42 7.93 0.98
N ILE A 39 -7.44 8.29 0.16
CA ILE A 39 -7.56 8.36 -1.30
C ILE A 39 -6.67 7.28 -1.90
N LEU A 40 -7.30 6.31 -2.57
CA LEU A 40 -6.68 5.19 -3.26
C LEU A 40 -7.25 5.10 -4.66
N SER A 41 -6.44 4.84 -5.67
CA SER A 41 -6.94 4.53 -7.01
C SER A 41 -7.69 3.20 -6.99
N ASN A 42 -8.90 3.17 -7.54
CA ASN A 42 -9.79 2.00 -7.56
C ASN A 42 -9.95 1.37 -6.16
N SER A 43 -10.46 2.16 -5.22
CA SER A 43 -10.51 1.82 -3.78
C SER A 43 -11.31 0.55 -3.46
N GLY A 44 -12.17 0.09 -4.36
CA GLY A 44 -12.93 -1.15 -4.23
C GLY A 44 -12.15 -2.43 -4.60
N ASP A 45 -10.93 -2.31 -5.08
CA ASP A 45 -10.11 -3.46 -5.49
C ASP A 45 -9.59 -4.24 -4.27
N LYS A 46 -9.72 -5.56 -4.32
CA LYS A 46 -9.29 -6.48 -3.25
C LYS A 46 -7.79 -6.47 -2.97
N ARG A 47 -6.98 -5.94 -3.88
CA ARG A 47 -5.55 -5.74 -3.65
C ARG A 47 -5.26 -4.79 -2.49
N TRP A 48 -6.21 -3.94 -2.13
CA TRP A 48 -6.14 -3.05 -0.99
C TRP A 48 -6.59 -3.66 0.34
N ASP A 49 -7.12 -4.90 0.37
CA ASP A 49 -7.73 -5.49 1.58
C ASP A 49 -6.78 -5.46 2.78
N GLY A 50 -5.53 -5.89 2.61
CA GLY A 50 -4.54 -5.83 3.69
C GLY A 50 -4.29 -4.41 4.21
N LEU A 51 -4.09 -3.46 3.29
CA LEU A 51 -3.89 -2.04 3.62
C LEU A 51 -5.12 -1.46 4.32
N ILE A 52 -6.31 -1.69 3.78
CA ILE A 52 -7.58 -1.19 4.34
C ILE A 52 -7.83 -1.77 5.73
N ASN A 53 -7.50 -3.04 5.96
CA ASN A 53 -7.62 -3.64 7.28
C ASN A 53 -6.66 -3.00 8.29
N GLY A 54 -5.42 -2.73 7.90
CA GLY A 54 -4.47 -1.97 8.73
C GLY A 54 -4.95 -0.56 9.07
N LEU A 55 -5.47 0.16 8.07
CA LEU A 55 -6.06 1.49 8.24
C LEU A 55 -7.23 1.46 9.25
N LYS A 56 -8.19 0.54 9.06
CA LYS A 56 -9.37 0.38 9.93
C LYS A 56 -8.97 0.04 11.37
N GLN A 57 -8.09 -0.94 11.55
CA GLN A 57 -7.68 -1.34 12.89
C GLN A 57 -6.96 -0.21 13.62
N SER A 58 -6.08 0.52 12.93
CA SER A 58 -5.41 1.68 13.54
C SER A 58 -6.39 2.82 13.84
N ALA A 59 -7.41 3.04 12.98
CA ALA A 59 -8.44 4.03 13.21
C ALA A 59 -9.27 3.71 14.47
N ASP A 60 -9.67 2.45 14.63
CA ASP A 60 -10.41 1.99 15.81
C ASP A 60 -9.59 2.17 17.09
N VAL A 61 -8.29 1.81 17.07
CA VAL A 61 -7.40 1.96 18.24
C VAL A 61 -7.18 3.42 18.62
N ASN A 62 -7.16 4.32 17.64
CA ASN A 62 -6.88 5.74 17.83
C ASN A 62 -8.14 6.62 17.93
N ASP A 63 -9.34 6.02 17.92
CA ASP A 63 -10.64 6.71 17.97
C ASP A 63 -10.78 7.79 16.87
N VAL A 64 -10.51 7.40 15.61
CA VAL A 64 -10.55 8.25 14.42
C VAL A 64 -11.66 7.82 13.50
N HIS A 65 -12.40 8.78 12.93
CA HIS A 65 -13.36 8.52 11.88
C HIS A 65 -12.65 8.43 10.52
N LEU A 66 -12.46 7.20 10.05
CA LEU A 66 -11.81 6.91 8.77
C LEU A 66 -12.83 6.98 7.64
N ILE A 67 -12.52 7.74 6.60
CA ILE A 67 -13.32 7.90 5.39
C ILE A 67 -12.52 7.33 4.22
N ILE A 68 -12.86 6.14 3.74
CA ILE A 68 -12.26 5.60 2.52
C ILE A 68 -13.08 6.13 1.35
N CYS A 69 -12.47 7.00 0.53
CA CYS A 69 -13.14 7.57 -0.63
C CYS A 69 -13.43 6.46 -1.64
N ASN A 70 -14.68 6.42 -2.13
CA ASN A 70 -15.03 5.50 -3.21
C ASN A 70 -14.56 6.09 -4.53
N THR A 71 -13.58 5.46 -5.16
CA THR A 71 -12.88 5.98 -6.33
C THR A 71 -12.84 4.93 -7.44
N ASP A 72 -12.85 5.41 -8.66
CA ASP A 72 -12.39 4.68 -9.84
C ASP A 72 -10.87 4.83 -9.98
N ASP A 73 -10.32 4.49 -11.15
CA ASP A 73 -8.90 4.68 -11.43
C ASP A 73 -8.54 6.18 -11.40
N ILE A 74 -7.49 6.52 -10.65
CA ILE A 74 -6.92 7.88 -10.57
C ILE A 74 -5.70 7.89 -11.48
N GLU A 75 -5.80 8.57 -12.61
CA GLU A 75 -4.77 8.56 -13.64
C GLU A 75 -3.94 9.84 -13.71
N SER A 76 -4.35 10.89 -12.99
CA SER A 76 -3.71 12.20 -13.02
C SER A 76 -3.79 12.95 -11.69
N ALA A 77 -2.89 13.93 -11.51
CA ALA A 77 -2.94 14.88 -10.40
C ALA A 77 -4.27 15.66 -10.33
N GLN A 78 -4.92 15.89 -11.48
CA GLN A 78 -6.19 16.59 -11.52
C GLN A 78 -7.33 15.75 -10.94
N ASP A 79 -7.38 14.43 -11.27
CA ASP A 79 -8.38 13.52 -10.71
C ASP A 79 -8.23 13.43 -9.19
N GLU A 80 -6.99 13.30 -8.71
CA GLU A 80 -6.69 13.27 -7.28
C GLU A 80 -7.07 14.56 -6.58
N LYS A 81 -6.80 15.72 -7.21
CA LYS A 81 -7.15 17.04 -6.68
C LYS A 81 -8.65 17.20 -6.47
N GLU A 82 -9.46 16.75 -7.42
CA GLU A 82 -10.92 16.85 -7.33
C GLU A 82 -11.46 16.06 -6.12
N LEU A 83 -10.90 14.88 -5.85
CA LEU A 83 -11.24 14.08 -4.67
C LEU A 83 -10.80 14.77 -3.37
N ILE A 84 -9.61 15.35 -3.35
CA ILE A 84 -9.09 16.09 -2.20
C ILE A 84 -9.98 17.31 -1.91
N ASP A 85 -10.30 18.11 -2.93
CA ASP A 85 -11.14 19.31 -2.79
C ASP A 85 -12.54 18.93 -2.26
N GLU A 86 -13.15 17.84 -2.74
CA GLU A 86 -14.42 17.31 -2.22
C GLU A 86 -14.33 16.96 -0.72
N GLN A 87 -13.26 16.31 -0.29
CA GLN A 87 -13.11 15.94 1.11
C GLN A 87 -12.78 17.14 2.01
N LEU A 88 -12.11 18.17 1.49
CA LEU A 88 -11.92 19.42 2.22
C LEU A 88 -13.24 20.14 2.48
N GLU A 89 -14.17 20.13 1.51
CA GLU A 89 -15.53 20.65 1.70
C GLU A 89 -16.34 19.86 2.75
N ASN A 90 -15.95 18.61 3.00
CA ASN A 90 -16.53 17.73 4.02
C ASN A 90 -15.85 17.84 5.40
N ASP A 91 -15.08 18.87 5.67
CA ASP A 91 -14.40 19.14 6.95
C ASP A 91 -13.49 17.98 7.41
N VAL A 92 -12.64 17.45 6.53
CA VAL A 92 -11.64 16.43 6.86
C VAL A 92 -10.45 17.09 7.55
N ASP A 93 -9.94 16.46 8.63
CA ASP A 93 -8.81 16.98 9.41
C ASP A 93 -7.44 16.61 8.79
N ALA A 94 -7.36 15.50 8.03
CA ALA A 94 -6.12 15.02 7.42
C ALA A 94 -6.37 14.01 6.29
N PHE A 95 -5.31 13.74 5.50
CA PHE A 95 -5.37 12.77 4.40
C PHE A 95 -4.33 11.65 4.54
N ILE A 96 -4.68 10.50 3.97
CA ILE A 96 -3.78 9.38 3.65
C ILE A 96 -3.96 9.12 2.15
N ILE A 97 -2.90 9.32 1.36
CA ILE A 97 -3.00 9.39 -0.10
C ILE A 97 -2.03 8.40 -0.75
N CYS A 98 -2.53 7.55 -1.64
CA CYS A 98 -1.69 6.86 -2.61
C CYS A 98 -1.55 7.78 -3.82
N PRO A 99 -0.37 8.43 -4.03
CA PRO A 99 -0.26 9.53 -4.98
C PRO A 99 -0.51 9.08 -6.43
N ALA A 100 -1.22 9.91 -7.17
CA ALA A 100 -1.46 9.74 -8.60
C ALA A 100 -0.13 9.69 -9.39
N PRO A 101 -0.10 9.05 -10.56
CA PRO A 101 1.07 9.09 -11.43
C PRO A 101 1.26 10.50 -12.03
N GLY A 102 2.52 10.85 -12.33
CA GLY A 102 2.88 12.09 -13.01
C GLY A 102 3.66 13.07 -12.17
N GLU A 103 4.36 13.98 -12.86
CA GLU A 103 5.24 14.99 -12.26
C GLU A 103 4.44 16.08 -11.53
N ASP A 104 3.25 16.41 -12.02
CA ASP A 104 2.40 17.47 -11.47
C ASP A 104 1.85 17.12 -10.08
N THR A 105 1.84 15.85 -9.70
CA THR A 105 1.28 15.37 -8.43
C THR A 105 2.01 15.96 -7.22
N SER A 106 3.33 16.04 -7.28
CA SER A 106 4.13 16.64 -6.19
C SER A 106 3.79 18.11 -5.99
N ASP A 107 3.67 18.87 -7.08
CA ASP A 107 3.32 20.29 -7.02
C ASP A 107 1.88 20.50 -6.52
N MET A 108 0.96 19.66 -6.94
CA MET A 108 -0.44 19.70 -6.50
C MET A 108 -0.55 19.43 -5.00
N LEU A 109 0.11 18.36 -4.50
CA LEU A 109 0.11 18.01 -3.08
C LEU A 109 0.78 19.11 -2.22
N GLY A 110 1.82 19.79 -2.74
CA GLY A 110 2.45 20.93 -2.09
C GLY A 110 1.51 22.12 -1.87
N GLN A 111 0.38 22.19 -2.58
CA GLN A 111 -0.64 23.24 -2.43
C GLN A 111 -1.68 22.97 -1.33
N LEU A 112 -1.63 21.78 -0.67
CA LEU A 112 -2.55 21.44 0.44
C LEU A 112 -2.34 22.30 1.69
N GLY A 113 -1.27 23.07 1.76
CA GLY A 113 -1.00 24.04 2.82
C GLY A 113 -0.80 23.37 4.18
N ASP A 114 -1.59 23.80 5.17
CA ASP A 114 -1.45 23.33 6.57
C ASP A 114 -2.23 22.05 6.88
N VAL A 115 -2.92 21.45 5.89
CA VAL A 115 -3.66 20.19 6.11
C VAL A 115 -2.68 19.04 6.18
N PRO A 116 -2.61 18.31 7.29
CA PRO A 116 -1.69 17.18 7.42
C PRO A 116 -2.04 16.06 6.46
N PHE A 117 -1.03 15.48 5.81
CA PHE A 117 -1.21 14.28 5.01
C PHE A 117 0.01 13.35 5.09
N VAL A 118 -0.22 12.08 4.77
CA VAL A 118 0.79 11.05 4.64
C VAL A 118 0.59 10.35 3.31
N LEU A 119 1.66 10.19 2.55
CA LEU A 119 1.67 9.38 1.35
C LEU A 119 1.87 7.90 1.71
N ILE A 120 1.22 7.02 0.95
CA ILE A 120 1.30 5.58 1.18
C ILE A 120 1.67 4.82 -0.09
N THR A 121 2.25 3.63 0.11
CA THR A 121 2.69 2.68 -0.93
C THR A 121 3.84 3.15 -1.80
N GLN A 122 3.92 4.42 -2.10
CA GLN A 122 4.97 5.06 -2.88
C GLN A 122 5.06 6.55 -2.52
N ASP A 123 6.17 7.18 -2.85
CA ASP A 123 6.32 8.64 -2.79
C ASP A 123 5.69 9.30 -4.02
N ALA A 124 5.40 10.60 -3.95
CA ALA A 124 5.04 11.35 -5.14
C ALA A 124 6.22 11.34 -6.13
N TYR A 125 5.93 11.10 -7.39
CA TYR A 125 6.96 11.04 -8.42
C TYR A 125 7.69 12.37 -8.55
N SER A 126 9.01 12.30 -8.66
CA SER A 126 9.88 13.44 -8.92
C SER A 126 11.12 12.96 -9.67
N GLU A 127 11.49 13.67 -10.73
CA GLU A 127 12.74 13.39 -11.45
C GLU A 127 13.99 13.64 -10.59
N ASP A 128 13.90 14.58 -9.66
CA ASP A 128 14.99 14.99 -8.76
C ASP A 128 15.16 14.07 -7.54
N GLY A 129 14.33 13.05 -7.37
CA GLY A 129 14.37 12.08 -6.27
C GLY A 129 13.18 12.19 -5.31
N ALA A 130 13.41 12.15 -3.98
CA ALA A 130 12.33 12.17 -2.99
C ALA A 130 11.55 13.49 -2.98
N SER A 131 10.23 13.40 -2.87
CA SER A 131 9.34 14.57 -2.83
C SER A 131 9.52 15.45 -1.59
N GLY A 132 10.06 14.87 -0.51
CA GLY A 132 10.15 15.52 0.79
C GLY A 132 8.89 15.43 1.64
N PHE A 133 7.80 14.82 1.15
CA PHE A 133 6.59 14.54 1.92
C PHE A 133 6.79 13.36 2.87
N VAL A 134 5.95 13.31 3.91
CA VAL A 134 5.90 12.16 4.82
C VAL A 134 5.29 10.98 4.10
N THR A 135 6.08 9.91 3.95
CA THR A 135 5.68 8.72 3.18
C THR A 135 5.85 7.45 4.00
N ILE A 136 4.82 6.62 4.03
CA ILE A 136 4.84 5.28 4.63
C ILE A 136 4.60 4.26 3.52
N LYS A 137 5.64 3.52 3.17
CA LYS A 137 5.66 2.66 1.99
C LYS A 137 6.51 1.42 2.19
N PRO A 138 6.37 0.37 1.37
CA PRO A 138 7.42 -0.64 1.27
C PRO A 138 8.68 -0.05 0.62
N ASP A 139 9.82 -0.68 0.82
CA ASP A 139 11.03 -0.38 0.05
C ASP A 139 10.87 -0.91 -1.39
N ASN A 140 10.38 -0.03 -2.28
CA ASN A 140 10.10 -0.37 -3.68
C ASN A 140 11.37 -0.77 -4.46
N TYR A 141 12.51 -0.15 -4.17
CA TYR A 141 13.80 -0.56 -4.75
C TYR A 141 14.13 -2.01 -4.33
N LYS A 142 13.99 -2.31 -3.05
CA LYS A 142 14.25 -3.64 -2.51
C LYS A 142 13.31 -4.71 -3.09
N ILE A 143 12.07 -4.38 -3.41
CA ILE A 143 11.15 -5.30 -4.10
C ILE A 143 11.76 -5.75 -5.42
N GLY A 144 12.15 -4.80 -6.28
CA GLY A 144 12.76 -5.10 -7.57
C GLY A 144 14.09 -5.83 -7.44
N TYR A 145 14.96 -5.37 -6.54
CA TYR A 145 16.24 -6.02 -6.25
C TYR A 145 16.06 -7.46 -5.80
N THR A 146 15.11 -7.71 -4.90
CA THR A 146 14.78 -9.05 -4.41
C THR A 146 14.28 -9.96 -5.53
N LEU A 147 13.40 -9.49 -6.41
CA LEU A 147 12.94 -10.26 -7.57
C LEU A 147 14.10 -10.70 -8.45
N GLY A 148 15.04 -9.81 -8.74
CA GLY A 148 16.25 -10.14 -9.49
C GLY A 148 17.14 -11.15 -8.79
N GLU A 149 17.32 -11.05 -7.46
CA GLU A 149 18.04 -12.04 -6.67
C GLU A 149 17.38 -13.42 -6.70
N GLN A 150 16.02 -13.47 -6.62
CA GLN A 150 15.30 -14.74 -6.66
C GLN A 150 15.44 -15.42 -8.03
N ILE A 151 15.43 -14.68 -9.13
CA ILE A 151 15.71 -15.23 -10.47
C ILE A 151 17.13 -15.81 -10.51
N ARG A 152 18.13 -15.05 -10.04
CA ARG A 152 19.53 -15.52 -9.98
C ARG A 152 19.72 -16.78 -9.13
N ALA A 153 19.03 -16.85 -8.00
CA ALA A 153 19.12 -18.00 -7.09
C ALA A 153 18.46 -19.28 -7.65
N ASN A 154 17.42 -19.10 -8.48
CA ASN A 154 16.66 -20.22 -9.02
C ASN A 154 17.17 -20.71 -10.39
N ASP A 155 18.06 -19.98 -11.05
CA ASP A 155 18.70 -20.41 -12.30
C ASP A 155 20.05 -21.10 -12.02
N ALA A 156 20.07 -22.44 -12.05
CA ALA A 156 21.26 -23.21 -11.75
C ALA A 156 22.39 -23.02 -12.79
N ASP A 157 22.03 -22.65 -14.02
CA ASP A 157 22.97 -22.45 -15.13
C ASP A 157 23.49 -21.00 -15.19
N GLY A 158 22.92 -20.12 -14.36
CA GLY A 158 23.19 -18.70 -14.35
C GLY A 158 22.48 -17.95 -15.47
N LEU A 159 22.40 -16.61 -15.33
CA LEU A 159 21.59 -15.77 -16.20
C LEU A 159 22.26 -15.38 -17.53
N ARG A 160 23.46 -15.86 -17.79
CA ARG A 160 24.21 -15.48 -18.99
C ARG A 160 23.50 -15.92 -20.27
N GLY A 161 23.18 -14.94 -21.14
CA GLY A 161 22.48 -15.18 -22.40
C GLY A 161 20.97 -15.43 -22.22
N LYS A 162 20.44 -15.23 -21.02
CA LYS A 162 19.01 -15.21 -20.72
C LYS A 162 18.43 -13.84 -20.97
N SER A 163 17.12 -13.81 -21.18
CA SER A 163 16.35 -12.60 -21.48
C SER A 163 15.26 -12.35 -20.43
N ILE A 164 15.07 -11.08 -20.09
CA ILE A 164 14.04 -10.62 -19.14
C ILE A 164 13.11 -9.62 -19.82
N GLY A 165 11.80 -9.83 -19.66
CA GLY A 165 10.76 -8.84 -19.88
C GLY A 165 10.32 -8.24 -18.55
N ILE A 166 10.14 -6.92 -18.52
CA ILE A 166 9.75 -6.20 -17.31
C ILE A 166 8.40 -5.53 -17.51
N ILE A 167 7.47 -5.77 -16.59
CA ILE A 167 6.18 -5.07 -16.52
C ILE A 167 6.14 -4.26 -15.23
N THR A 168 5.86 -2.97 -15.33
CA THR A 168 5.70 -2.07 -14.20
C THR A 168 4.30 -1.46 -14.16
N GLY A 169 3.94 -0.80 -13.07
CA GLY A 169 2.82 0.13 -13.02
C GLY A 169 3.05 1.35 -13.95
N TYR A 170 2.35 2.44 -13.70
CA TYR A 170 2.54 3.67 -14.49
C TYR A 170 4.00 4.13 -14.45
N SER A 171 4.53 4.57 -15.60
CA SER A 171 5.96 4.90 -15.74
C SER A 171 6.41 6.07 -14.84
N GLN A 172 5.51 7.02 -14.61
CA GLN A 172 5.76 8.20 -13.75
C GLN A 172 5.22 7.98 -12.34
N THR A 173 5.65 6.87 -11.71
CA THR A 173 5.44 6.59 -10.29
C THR A 173 6.77 6.22 -9.63
N GLU A 174 6.94 6.62 -8.38
CA GLU A 174 8.15 6.27 -7.63
C GLU A 174 8.32 4.75 -7.53
N GLY A 175 7.24 4.02 -7.27
CA GLY A 175 7.27 2.55 -7.17
C GLY A 175 7.79 1.86 -8.43
N SER A 176 7.35 2.31 -9.62
CA SER A 176 7.82 1.75 -10.90
C SER A 176 9.28 2.08 -11.18
N VAL A 177 9.69 3.31 -10.90
CA VAL A 177 11.09 3.76 -11.15
C VAL A 177 12.05 3.07 -10.20
N SER A 178 11.76 3.10 -8.90
CA SER A 178 12.59 2.46 -7.87
C SER A 178 12.65 0.94 -8.02
N GLY A 179 11.51 0.29 -8.26
CA GLY A 179 11.47 -1.17 -8.45
C GLY A 179 12.29 -1.60 -9.67
N LYS A 180 12.13 -0.89 -10.80
CA LYS A 180 12.93 -1.17 -11.99
C LYS A 180 14.44 -0.96 -11.72
N ALA A 181 14.83 0.10 -11.03
CA ALA A 181 16.23 0.36 -10.70
C ALA A 181 16.81 -0.79 -9.84
N GLY A 182 16.09 -1.23 -8.80
CA GLY A 182 16.51 -2.34 -7.96
C GLY A 182 16.69 -3.65 -8.75
N LEU A 183 15.77 -3.97 -9.65
CA LEU A 183 15.89 -5.15 -10.54
C LEU A 183 17.13 -5.04 -11.44
N MET A 184 17.33 -3.90 -12.07
CA MET A 184 18.51 -3.67 -12.94
C MET A 184 19.82 -3.87 -12.19
N ASP A 185 19.93 -3.33 -10.98
CA ASP A 185 21.12 -3.48 -10.15
C ASP A 185 21.34 -4.95 -9.72
N ALA A 186 20.27 -5.69 -9.42
CA ALA A 186 20.35 -7.11 -9.06
C ALA A 186 20.87 -7.99 -10.20
N ILE A 187 20.54 -7.66 -11.46
CA ILE A 187 20.98 -8.45 -12.64
C ILE A 187 22.25 -7.90 -13.26
N GLU A 188 22.80 -6.79 -12.79
CA GLU A 188 24.01 -6.20 -13.32
C GLU A 188 25.17 -7.22 -13.31
N GLY A 189 25.96 -7.26 -14.38
CA GLY A 189 27.11 -8.15 -14.53
C GLY A 189 26.79 -9.64 -14.70
N THR A 190 25.52 -10.06 -14.70
CA THR A 190 25.11 -11.46 -14.90
C THR A 190 25.21 -11.91 -16.35
N GLY A 191 25.19 -10.98 -17.29
CA GLY A 191 25.09 -11.26 -18.74
C GLY A 191 23.67 -11.58 -19.19
N CYS A 192 22.68 -11.28 -18.36
CA CYS A 192 21.26 -11.28 -18.71
C CYS A 192 20.93 -10.00 -19.50
N GLU A 193 20.03 -10.10 -20.47
CA GLU A 193 19.59 -8.96 -21.27
C GLU A 193 18.13 -8.63 -20.96
N VAL A 194 17.82 -7.33 -20.77
CA VAL A 194 16.45 -6.85 -20.71
C VAL A 194 15.95 -6.64 -22.14
N SER A 195 15.08 -7.55 -22.62
CA SER A 195 14.55 -7.51 -23.97
C SER A 195 13.54 -6.41 -24.19
N TRP A 196 12.69 -6.18 -23.20
CA TRP A 196 11.68 -5.13 -23.23
C TRP A 196 11.25 -4.70 -21.83
N VAL A 197 10.73 -3.48 -21.75
CA VAL A 197 10.08 -2.92 -20.57
C VAL A 197 8.73 -2.37 -20.99
N TYR A 198 7.67 -2.79 -20.35
CA TYR A 198 6.34 -2.26 -20.53
C TYR A 198 5.86 -1.62 -19.24
N SER A 199 5.36 -0.39 -19.31
CA SER A 199 4.70 0.27 -18.21
C SER A 199 3.20 0.36 -18.49
N ARG A 200 2.38 -0.03 -17.53
CA ARG A 200 0.92 0.01 -17.65
C ARG A 200 0.44 1.43 -18.00
N CYS A 201 -0.56 1.52 -18.85
CA CYS A 201 -1.19 2.77 -19.25
C CYS A 201 -2.71 2.53 -19.36
N GLY A 202 -3.48 3.03 -18.41
CA GLY A 202 -4.92 2.81 -18.35
C GLY A 202 -5.32 1.32 -18.32
N ASN A 203 -6.50 1.03 -18.83
CA ASN A 203 -7.08 -0.33 -18.90
C ASN A 203 -6.75 -1.03 -20.22
N GLN A 204 -5.47 -1.17 -20.57
CA GLN A 204 -5.04 -1.86 -21.78
C GLN A 204 -4.97 -3.38 -21.56
N ASP A 205 -5.18 -4.14 -22.64
CA ASP A 205 -4.95 -5.59 -22.67
C ASP A 205 -3.45 -5.89 -22.55
N ILE A 206 -3.00 -6.12 -21.33
CA ILE A 206 -1.59 -6.38 -21.01
C ILE A 206 -1.13 -7.68 -21.68
N CYS A 207 -1.97 -8.71 -21.69
CA CYS A 207 -1.62 -10.00 -22.27
C CYS A 207 -1.39 -9.92 -23.78
N GLY A 208 -2.28 -9.23 -24.49
CA GLY A 208 -2.11 -9.01 -25.93
C GLY A 208 -0.89 -8.16 -26.28
N ILE A 209 -0.52 -7.21 -25.39
CA ILE A 209 0.69 -6.41 -25.58
C ILE A 209 1.94 -7.27 -25.38
N VAL A 210 1.99 -8.08 -24.33
CA VAL A 210 3.15 -8.94 -24.03
C VAL A 210 3.41 -9.92 -25.16
N ASP A 211 2.37 -10.47 -25.79
CA ASP A 211 2.51 -11.36 -26.96
C ASP A 211 3.20 -10.66 -28.16
N ILE A 212 3.00 -9.36 -28.31
CA ILE A 212 3.62 -8.56 -29.37
C ILE A 212 5.08 -8.20 -29.05
N LEU A 213 5.41 -8.03 -27.74
CA LEU A 213 6.75 -7.64 -27.31
C LEU A 213 7.81 -8.74 -27.52
N GLY A 214 7.37 -9.98 -27.60
CA GLY A 214 8.21 -11.13 -27.92
C GLY A 214 8.65 -11.96 -26.72
N GLU A 215 9.23 -13.10 -27.03
CA GLU A 215 9.60 -14.15 -26.08
C GLU A 215 10.73 -13.74 -25.15
N VAL A 216 10.64 -14.16 -23.89
CA VAL A 216 11.68 -13.99 -22.86
C VAL A 216 11.80 -15.25 -22.01
N ASP A 217 12.95 -15.46 -21.38
CA ASP A 217 13.13 -16.56 -20.42
C ASP A 217 12.45 -16.26 -19.10
N TYR A 218 12.47 -15.00 -18.66
CA TYR A 218 11.88 -14.53 -17.41
C TYR A 218 11.00 -13.33 -17.64
N MET A 219 9.87 -13.30 -16.94
CA MET A 219 8.99 -12.14 -16.89
C MET A 219 8.93 -11.64 -15.46
N VAL A 220 9.30 -10.37 -15.23
CA VAL A 220 9.23 -9.72 -13.93
C VAL A 220 8.09 -8.72 -13.94
N VAL A 221 7.08 -8.99 -13.11
CA VAL A 221 5.86 -8.17 -13.05
C VAL A 221 5.81 -7.43 -11.72
N MET A 222 6.07 -6.13 -11.75
CA MET A 222 6.09 -5.24 -10.58
C MET A 222 4.84 -4.33 -10.52
N ASP A 223 3.73 -4.85 -11.02
CA ASP A 223 2.40 -4.24 -10.91
C ASP A 223 1.42 -5.27 -10.39
N THR A 224 0.76 -4.96 -9.28
CA THR A 224 -0.15 -5.88 -8.58
C THR A 224 -1.43 -6.19 -9.36
N TYR A 225 -1.78 -5.38 -10.35
CA TYR A 225 -2.88 -5.65 -11.27
C TYR A 225 -2.41 -6.57 -12.41
N ALA A 226 -1.28 -6.24 -13.03
CA ALA A 226 -0.75 -6.99 -14.16
C ALA A 226 -0.37 -8.43 -13.78
N ILE A 227 0.13 -8.69 -12.57
CA ILE A 227 0.52 -10.04 -12.12
C ILE A 227 -0.66 -11.01 -12.12
N ASP A 228 -1.86 -10.53 -11.78
CA ASP A 228 -3.07 -11.34 -11.78
C ASP A 228 -3.52 -11.72 -13.19
N GLU A 229 -3.43 -10.80 -14.14
CA GLU A 229 -3.79 -11.05 -15.55
C GLU A 229 -2.76 -11.94 -16.25
N ILE A 230 -1.49 -11.61 -16.11
CA ILE A 230 -0.39 -12.37 -16.70
C ILE A 230 -0.36 -13.81 -16.16
N GLY A 231 -0.48 -13.99 -14.84
CA GLY A 231 -0.49 -15.30 -14.22
C GLY A 231 -1.70 -16.15 -14.63
N GLU A 232 -2.88 -15.55 -14.78
CA GLU A 232 -4.08 -16.28 -15.22
C GLU A 232 -3.91 -16.85 -16.64
N ASN A 233 -3.31 -16.09 -17.53
CA ASN A 233 -3.11 -16.48 -18.93
C ASN A 233 -1.88 -17.38 -19.16
N ALA A 234 -1.06 -17.65 -18.14
CA ALA A 234 0.16 -18.44 -18.27
C ALA A 234 -0.06 -19.91 -18.74
N ASP A 235 -1.26 -20.50 -18.54
CA ASP A 235 -1.57 -21.88 -18.94
C ASP A 235 -1.89 -22.07 -20.42
N ASN A 236 -2.19 -21.00 -21.15
CA ASN A 236 -2.66 -21.10 -22.53
C ASN A 236 -1.54 -21.25 -23.56
N GLY A 237 -0.31 -21.60 -23.10
CA GLY A 237 0.88 -21.62 -23.95
C GLY A 237 1.33 -20.21 -24.38
N MET A 238 0.71 -19.18 -23.81
CA MET A 238 1.17 -17.82 -23.93
C MET A 238 2.52 -17.66 -23.24
N TYR A 239 3.28 -16.71 -23.69
CA TYR A 239 4.61 -16.37 -23.16
C TYR A 239 5.69 -17.46 -23.35
N ASN A 240 5.43 -18.47 -24.22
CA ASN A 240 6.40 -19.48 -24.63
C ASN A 240 7.21 -20.16 -23.50
N GLY A 241 6.59 -20.29 -22.32
CA GLY A 241 7.20 -20.92 -21.15
C GLY A 241 8.06 -20.00 -20.31
N ALA A 242 7.95 -18.68 -20.48
CA ALA A 242 8.60 -17.71 -19.60
C ALA A 242 8.28 -17.97 -18.13
N GLN A 243 9.29 -17.92 -17.27
CA GLN A 243 9.09 -18.03 -15.83
C GLN A 243 8.67 -16.69 -15.26
N ILE A 244 7.54 -16.64 -14.54
CA ILE A 244 6.95 -15.42 -14.01
C ILE A 244 7.34 -15.22 -12.56
N TYR A 245 7.92 -14.06 -12.25
CA TYR A 245 8.23 -13.57 -10.93
C TYR A 245 7.56 -12.22 -10.75
N GLY A 246 7.03 -11.90 -9.58
CA GLY A 246 6.38 -10.60 -9.46
C GLY A 246 6.01 -10.16 -8.06
N MET A 247 5.43 -8.97 -8.02
CA MET A 247 4.81 -8.39 -6.84
C MET A 247 3.30 -8.66 -6.90
N GLY A 248 2.73 -9.24 -5.83
CA GLY A 248 1.29 -9.49 -5.77
C GLY A 248 0.77 -9.34 -4.35
N THR A 249 -0.45 -8.85 -4.21
CA THR A 249 -1.11 -8.64 -2.91
C THR A 249 -2.52 -9.26 -2.86
N SER A 250 -3.00 -9.79 -3.98
CA SER A 250 -4.33 -10.37 -4.11
C SER A 250 -4.35 -11.85 -3.73
N VAL A 251 -5.51 -12.34 -3.27
CA VAL A 251 -5.75 -13.78 -3.11
C VAL A 251 -5.56 -14.51 -4.45
N LYS A 252 -5.84 -13.84 -5.58
CA LYS A 252 -5.66 -14.39 -6.92
C LYS A 252 -4.18 -14.65 -7.23
N SER A 253 -3.29 -13.69 -6.98
CA SER A 253 -1.85 -13.89 -7.19
C SER A 253 -1.30 -15.03 -6.32
N VAL A 254 -1.76 -15.17 -5.08
CA VAL A 254 -1.40 -16.29 -4.19
C VAL A 254 -1.89 -17.63 -4.74
N ALA A 255 -3.12 -17.70 -5.26
CA ALA A 255 -3.64 -18.92 -5.89
C ALA A 255 -2.88 -19.29 -7.17
N LEU A 256 -2.42 -18.30 -7.95
CA LEU A 256 -1.58 -18.52 -9.13
C LEU A 256 -0.18 -19.01 -8.77
N LEU A 257 0.37 -18.57 -7.64
CA LEU A 257 1.61 -19.11 -7.07
C LEU A 257 1.44 -20.58 -6.65
N ASP A 258 0.36 -20.91 -5.94
CA ASP A 258 0.03 -22.29 -5.55
C ASP A 258 -0.14 -23.22 -6.76
N ALA A 259 -0.79 -22.72 -7.82
CA ALA A 259 -0.93 -23.43 -9.09
C ALA A 259 0.38 -23.56 -9.90
N GLY A 260 1.48 -22.97 -9.44
CA GLY A 260 2.79 -23.02 -10.12
C GLY A 260 2.90 -22.14 -11.37
N LYS A 261 1.91 -21.28 -11.64
CA LYS A 261 1.91 -20.33 -12.75
C LYS A 261 2.86 -19.16 -12.52
N ILE A 262 2.98 -18.73 -11.29
CA ILE A 262 3.96 -17.78 -10.79
C ILE A 262 5.01 -18.55 -10.00
N LYS A 263 6.28 -18.23 -10.16
CA LYS A 263 7.39 -18.93 -9.49
C LYS A 263 7.69 -18.38 -8.11
N CYS A 264 7.57 -17.07 -7.95
CA CYS A 264 7.85 -16.37 -6.70
C CYS A 264 7.05 -15.08 -6.64
N LEU A 265 6.50 -14.79 -5.47
CA LEU A 265 5.90 -13.49 -5.16
C LEU A 265 6.74 -12.77 -4.10
N VAL A 266 6.95 -11.48 -4.34
CA VAL A 266 7.40 -10.54 -3.31
C VAL A 266 6.19 -9.71 -2.89
N ILE A 267 5.77 -9.87 -1.64
CA ILE A 267 4.54 -9.25 -1.11
C ILE A 267 4.93 -8.15 -0.12
N PRO A 268 4.56 -6.89 -0.37
CA PRO A 268 4.73 -5.81 0.60
C PRO A 268 3.76 -5.95 1.78
N ASP A 269 4.20 -5.51 2.97
CA ASP A 269 3.34 -5.46 4.16
C ASP A 269 2.34 -4.30 4.07
N GLY A 270 1.27 -4.52 3.31
CA GLY A 270 0.20 -3.54 3.16
C GLY A 270 -0.50 -3.22 4.48
N TYR A 271 -0.70 -4.23 5.34
CA TYR A 271 -1.29 -4.02 6.66
C TYR A 271 -0.43 -3.09 7.53
N GLY A 272 0.88 -3.32 7.58
CA GLY A 272 1.82 -2.46 8.28
C GLY A 272 1.79 -1.02 7.76
N VAL A 273 1.78 -0.83 6.44
CA VAL A 273 1.63 0.49 5.80
C VAL A 273 0.35 1.19 6.28
N GLY A 274 -0.81 0.51 6.19
CA GLY A 274 -2.08 1.09 6.60
C GLY A 274 -2.13 1.44 8.08
N TYR A 275 -1.71 0.53 8.95
CA TYR A 275 -1.69 0.75 10.39
C TYR A 275 -0.78 1.90 10.81
N ALA A 276 0.43 1.95 10.27
CA ALA A 276 1.40 2.99 10.57
C ALA A 276 0.95 4.37 10.07
N SER A 277 0.26 4.43 8.92
CA SER A 277 -0.20 5.69 8.32
C SER A 277 -1.23 6.42 9.18
N VAL A 278 -2.26 5.72 9.66
CA VAL A 278 -3.23 6.31 10.59
C VAL A 278 -2.55 6.71 11.90
N THR A 279 -1.71 5.84 12.44
CA THR A 279 -0.98 6.14 13.68
C THR A 279 -0.15 7.42 13.55
N GLU A 280 0.52 7.62 12.42
CA GLU A 280 1.38 8.78 12.19
C GLU A 280 0.58 10.07 11.99
N VAL A 281 -0.50 10.01 11.20
CA VAL A 281 -1.43 11.12 11.01
C VAL A 281 -2.02 11.56 12.36
N VAL A 282 -2.47 10.61 13.19
CA VAL A 282 -3.07 10.91 14.49
C VAL A 282 -2.08 11.59 15.44
N LYS A 283 -0.80 11.18 15.44
CA LYS A 283 0.24 11.87 16.21
C LYS A 283 0.40 13.33 15.76
N GLY A 284 0.39 13.57 14.46
CA GLY A 284 0.43 14.91 13.88
C GLY A 284 -0.77 15.76 14.31
N LEU A 285 -1.97 15.21 14.20
CA LEU A 285 -3.22 15.88 14.60
C LEU A 285 -3.29 16.21 16.10
N ASN A 286 -2.76 15.33 16.94
CA ASN A 286 -2.84 15.48 18.40
C ASN A 286 -1.78 16.42 18.98
N SER A 287 -0.72 16.75 18.24
CA SER A 287 0.38 17.56 18.76
C SER A 287 0.99 18.46 17.69
N ARG A 288 0.80 19.75 17.79
CA ARG A 288 1.44 20.75 16.91
C ARG A 288 2.97 20.77 16.99
N LEU A 289 3.55 20.17 18.03
CA LEU A 289 5.00 20.06 18.19
C LEU A 289 5.56 18.75 17.62
N TYR A 290 4.69 17.83 17.20
CA TYR A 290 5.11 16.58 16.59
C TYR A 290 5.37 16.79 15.09
N THR A 291 6.52 16.36 14.65
CA THR A 291 6.85 16.29 13.21
C THR A 291 6.66 14.85 12.75
N MET A 292 5.72 14.64 11.85
CA MET A 292 5.47 13.32 11.25
C MET A 292 6.70 12.80 10.54
N LYS A 293 6.87 11.47 10.49
CA LYS A 293 8.08 10.81 9.98
C LYS A 293 7.74 9.78 8.92
N SER A 294 8.52 9.78 7.87
CA SER A 294 8.51 8.71 6.88
C SER A 294 8.98 7.39 7.47
N ARG A 295 8.44 6.29 6.95
CA ARG A 295 8.77 4.93 7.39
C ARG A 295 8.67 3.96 6.23
N GLU A 296 9.59 3.01 6.17
CA GLU A 296 9.52 1.85 5.29
C GLU A 296 9.00 0.63 6.04
N GLU A 297 8.06 -0.08 5.42
CA GLU A 297 7.52 -1.35 5.92
C GLU A 297 8.15 -2.55 5.20
N GLY A 298 8.01 -3.71 5.81
CA GLY A 298 8.66 -4.93 5.35
C GLY A 298 8.10 -5.46 4.03
N ILE A 299 8.85 -6.39 3.44
CA ILE A 299 8.43 -7.22 2.32
C ILE A 299 8.61 -8.68 2.69
N LYS A 300 7.84 -9.58 2.09
CA LYS A 300 7.97 -11.02 2.27
C LYS A 300 8.11 -11.73 0.93
N ILE A 301 9.06 -12.65 0.86
CA ILE A 301 9.27 -13.53 -0.30
C ILE A 301 8.48 -14.80 -0.05
N ILE A 302 7.67 -15.23 -1.01
CA ILE A 302 6.82 -16.41 -0.89
C ILE A 302 6.96 -17.28 -2.14
N TYR A 303 7.20 -18.56 -1.91
CA TYR A 303 7.13 -19.64 -2.89
C TYR A 303 5.92 -20.53 -2.61
N SER A 304 5.53 -21.37 -3.57
CA SER A 304 4.39 -22.28 -3.38
C SER A 304 4.56 -23.20 -2.16
N ASP A 305 5.78 -23.67 -1.90
CA ASP A 305 6.08 -24.54 -0.76
C ASP A 305 5.95 -23.84 0.61
N ASP A 306 6.00 -22.51 0.63
CA ASP A 306 5.91 -21.69 1.85
C ASP A 306 4.47 -21.39 2.28
N LEU A 307 3.49 -21.52 1.37
CA LEU A 307 2.11 -21.02 1.53
C LEU A 307 1.40 -21.55 2.79
N PHE A 308 1.70 -22.79 3.18
CA PHE A 308 1.09 -23.44 4.34
C PHE A 308 1.93 -23.33 5.62
N SER A 309 2.96 -22.50 5.62
CA SER A 309 3.71 -22.21 6.85
C SER A 309 2.93 -21.22 7.72
N GLU A 310 2.94 -21.45 9.05
CA GLU A 310 2.23 -20.58 10.01
C GLU A 310 2.62 -19.09 9.89
N ASP A 311 3.88 -18.83 9.52
CA ASP A 311 4.42 -17.48 9.36
C ASP A 311 3.88 -16.79 8.10
N VAL A 312 3.70 -17.53 6.99
CA VAL A 312 3.12 -17.01 5.75
C VAL A 312 1.61 -16.87 5.90
N GLU A 313 0.92 -17.86 6.47
CA GLU A 313 -0.52 -17.76 6.75
C GLU A 313 -0.83 -16.54 7.62
N ARG A 314 -0.05 -16.33 8.69
CA ARG A 314 -0.20 -15.14 9.54
C ARG A 314 0.04 -13.86 8.80
N PHE A 315 1.04 -13.81 7.93
CA PHE A 315 1.34 -12.61 7.13
C PHE A 315 0.24 -12.30 6.11
N LEU A 316 -0.33 -13.32 5.46
CA LEU A 316 -1.34 -13.15 4.42
C LEU A 316 -2.75 -12.90 4.98
N TYR A 317 -3.10 -13.51 6.13
CA TYR A 317 -4.49 -13.60 6.60
C TYR A 317 -4.70 -13.18 8.06
N SER A 318 -3.71 -12.64 8.77
CA SER A 318 -3.82 -12.32 10.22
C SER A 318 -4.73 -11.14 10.54
N TYR A 319 -5.38 -10.57 9.57
CA TYR A 319 -6.31 -9.45 9.71
C TYR A 319 -7.78 -9.83 9.44
N GLU A 320 -8.09 -11.13 9.32
CA GLU A 320 -9.49 -11.62 9.24
C GLU A 320 -10.12 -11.80 10.64
#